data_79f9ed35627fba1fdc66da6965a91be6
#
_entry.id   79f9ed35627fba1fdc66da6965a91be6
#
_cell.length_a   1.000
_cell.length_b   1.000
_cell.length_c   1.000
_cell.angle_alpha   90.00
_cell.angle_beta   90.00
_cell.angle_gamma   90.00
#
_symmetry.space_group_name_H-M   'P 1'
#
loop_
_entity.id
_entity.type
_entity.pdbx_description
1 polymer ?
#
loop_
_entity_poly.entity_id
_entity_poly.type
_entity_poly.pdbx_seq_one_letter_code
_entity_poly.pdbx_strand_id
1 'polypeptide(L)'
;MSVSKQTVQAFIDGQEDATAKVYDEYKNLMYFIIASYISLPEDCEDVLSEAFIKAMDHRADIKNPSNIKAFLSSIARNTALDFIKKSKETPTDLIDDMYGSTDQYNVMLNLLEPLLTNKETIVTYYRAVFSYSWKEIVAETGIPESTARAIYASAKEKLRRELR
;
A
#
# COMPACT_ATOMS: atom_id res chain seq x y z
N MET A 1 -13.40 -1.77 -7.82
CA MET A 1 -13.47 -2.78 -8.90
C MET A 1 -12.08 -3.07 -9.41
N SER A 2 -11.77 -4.32 -9.66
CA SER A 2 -10.48 -4.68 -10.24
C SER A 2 -10.51 -4.53 -11.76
N VAL A 3 -9.40 -4.12 -12.36
CA VAL A 3 -9.26 -4.10 -13.82
C VAL A 3 -9.34 -5.52 -14.37
N SER A 4 -9.85 -5.66 -15.60
CA SER A 4 -9.96 -6.95 -16.26
C SER A 4 -8.58 -7.53 -16.59
N LYS A 5 -8.51 -8.86 -16.73
CA LYS A 5 -7.27 -9.53 -17.18
C LYS A 5 -6.82 -9.02 -18.54
N GLN A 6 -7.76 -8.68 -19.41
CA GLN A 6 -7.47 -8.12 -20.73
C GLN A 6 -6.79 -6.75 -20.61
N THR A 7 -7.28 -5.90 -19.71
CA THR A 7 -6.65 -4.60 -19.45
C THR A 7 -5.25 -4.77 -18.87
N VAL A 8 -5.05 -5.72 -17.96
CA VAL A 8 -3.71 -6.01 -17.41
C VAL A 8 -2.78 -6.51 -18.51
N GLN A 9 -3.24 -7.40 -19.37
CA GLN A 9 -2.44 -7.87 -20.49
C GLN A 9 -2.06 -6.72 -21.43
N ALA A 10 -2.99 -5.83 -21.72
CA ALA A 10 -2.72 -4.64 -22.53
C ALA A 10 -1.68 -3.72 -21.86
N PHE A 11 -1.71 -3.61 -20.53
CA PHE A 11 -0.68 -2.92 -19.76
C PHE A 11 0.70 -3.59 -19.92
N ILE A 12 0.75 -4.91 -19.82
CA ILE A 12 1.99 -5.68 -20.01
C ILE A 12 2.52 -5.45 -21.43
N ASP A 13 1.63 -5.38 -22.41
CA ASP A 13 1.96 -5.15 -23.82
C ASP A 13 2.35 -3.69 -24.13
N GLY A 14 2.24 -2.80 -23.15
CA GLY A 14 2.68 -1.42 -23.28
C GLY A 14 1.67 -0.44 -23.84
N GLN A 15 0.39 -0.80 -23.83
CA GLN A 15 -0.67 0.09 -24.31
C GLN A 15 -0.92 1.23 -23.32
N GLU A 16 -0.91 2.46 -23.82
CA GLU A 16 -1.02 3.67 -22.99
C GLU A 16 -2.35 3.75 -22.24
N ASP A 17 -3.47 3.48 -22.92
CA ASP A 17 -4.79 3.52 -22.30
C ASP A 17 -4.91 2.52 -21.14
N ALA A 18 -4.34 1.33 -21.30
CA ALA A 18 -4.33 0.31 -20.26
C ALA A 18 -3.43 0.73 -19.09
N THR A 19 -2.33 1.39 -19.37
CA THR A 19 -1.42 1.91 -18.33
C THR A 19 -2.15 2.91 -17.43
N ALA A 20 -2.91 3.83 -18.02
CA ALA A 20 -3.71 4.80 -17.26
C ALA A 20 -4.76 4.11 -16.39
N LYS A 21 -5.44 3.10 -16.91
CA LYS A 21 -6.45 2.33 -16.17
C LYS A 21 -5.85 1.56 -14.99
N VAL A 22 -4.70 0.94 -15.20
CA VAL A 22 -3.98 0.21 -14.13
C VAL A 22 -3.53 1.20 -13.06
N TYR A 23 -2.99 2.35 -13.44
CA TYR A 23 -2.60 3.38 -12.49
C TYR A 23 -3.80 3.85 -11.66
N ASP A 24 -4.92 4.21 -12.30
CA ASP A 24 -6.10 4.68 -11.59
C ASP A 24 -6.66 3.65 -10.63
N GLU A 25 -6.63 2.37 -10.99
CA GLU A 25 -7.13 1.29 -10.13
C GLU A 25 -6.23 1.04 -8.92
N TYR A 26 -4.92 1.07 -9.10
CA TYR A 26 -3.98 0.62 -8.07
C TYR A 26 -3.22 1.75 -7.34
N LYS A 27 -3.34 3.00 -7.77
CA LYS A 27 -2.62 4.12 -7.15
C LYS A 27 -2.90 4.25 -5.66
N ASN A 28 -4.15 4.07 -5.23
CA ASN A 28 -4.53 4.20 -3.82
C ASN A 28 -3.93 3.06 -2.98
N LEU A 29 -3.91 1.84 -3.51
CA LEU A 29 -3.26 0.72 -2.83
C LEU A 29 -1.76 0.95 -2.70
N MET A 30 -1.11 1.35 -3.79
CA MET A 30 0.33 1.63 -3.78
C MET A 30 0.67 2.76 -2.81
N TYR A 31 -0.12 3.83 -2.83
CA TYR A 31 0.03 4.96 -1.91
C TYR A 31 -0.13 4.51 -0.45
N PHE A 32 -1.13 3.69 -0.16
CA PHE A 32 -1.36 3.15 1.17
C PHE A 32 -0.16 2.35 1.67
N ILE A 33 0.39 1.50 0.83
CA ILE A 33 1.57 0.70 1.18
C ILE A 33 2.76 1.62 1.47
N ILE A 34 3.01 2.59 0.60
CA ILE A 34 4.10 3.56 0.76
C ILE A 34 3.93 4.36 2.06
N ALA A 35 2.70 4.82 2.33
CA ALA A 35 2.39 5.62 3.50
C ALA A 35 2.52 4.84 4.82
N SER A 36 2.53 3.51 4.78
CA SER A 36 2.83 2.71 5.95
C SER A 36 4.32 2.71 6.32
N TYR A 37 5.18 3.20 5.43
CA TYR A 37 6.63 3.32 5.65
C TYR A 37 7.11 4.78 5.73
N ILE A 38 6.44 5.69 5.03
CA ILE A 38 6.86 7.08 4.85
C ILE A 38 5.77 8.01 5.39
N SER A 39 6.13 8.96 6.24
CA SER A 39 5.18 9.82 6.95
C SER A 39 4.73 11.04 6.15
N LEU A 40 5.63 11.65 5.36
CA LEU A 40 5.33 12.88 4.65
C LEU A 40 4.55 12.63 3.36
N PRO A 41 3.37 13.26 3.18
CA PRO A 41 2.58 13.08 1.96
C PRO A 41 3.32 13.42 0.66
N GLU A 42 4.15 14.46 0.67
CA GLU A 42 4.95 14.86 -0.49
C GLU A 42 5.91 13.75 -0.93
N ASP A 43 6.58 13.14 0.05
CA ASP A 43 7.49 12.02 -0.21
C ASP A 43 6.72 10.79 -0.69
N CYS A 44 5.54 10.54 -0.12
CA CYS A 44 4.68 9.44 -0.58
C CYS A 44 4.29 9.60 -2.05
N GLU A 45 3.96 10.81 -2.48
CA GLU A 45 3.61 11.10 -3.86
C GLU A 45 4.80 10.89 -4.81
N ASP A 46 5.98 11.36 -4.41
CA ASP A 46 7.21 11.19 -5.17
C ASP A 46 7.58 9.70 -5.31
N VAL A 47 7.48 8.96 -4.20
CA VAL A 47 7.78 7.52 -4.19
C VAL A 47 6.73 6.75 -5.00
N LEU A 48 5.46 7.15 -4.95
CA LEU A 48 4.41 6.55 -5.79
C LEU A 48 4.73 6.70 -7.27
N SER A 49 5.12 7.90 -7.69
CA SER A 49 5.50 8.17 -9.08
C SER A 49 6.69 7.31 -9.50
N GLU A 50 7.72 7.25 -8.67
CA GLU A 50 8.91 6.42 -8.92
C GLU A 50 8.55 4.93 -9.00
N ALA A 51 7.71 4.45 -8.07
CA ALA A 51 7.28 3.07 -8.04
C ALA A 51 6.50 2.69 -9.30
N PHE A 52 5.63 3.56 -9.78
CA PHE A 52 4.86 3.29 -10.98
C PHE A 52 5.73 3.32 -12.24
N ILE A 53 6.72 4.19 -12.31
CA ILE A 53 7.71 4.18 -13.39
C ILE A 53 8.46 2.85 -13.41
N LYS A 54 8.90 2.36 -12.26
CA LYS A 54 9.53 1.04 -12.13
C LYS A 54 8.59 -0.08 -12.58
N ALA A 55 7.30 0.04 -12.23
CA ALA A 55 6.30 -0.94 -12.67
C ALA A 55 6.17 -0.99 -14.19
N MET A 56 6.17 0.16 -14.85
CA MET A 56 6.14 0.22 -16.32
C MET A 56 7.40 -0.39 -16.92
N ASP A 57 8.56 -0.12 -16.35
CA ASP A 57 9.84 -0.64 -16.84
C ASP A 57 9.94 -2.16 -16.71
N HIS A 58 9.34 -2.72 -15.66
CA HIS A 58 9.40 -4.15 -15.34
C HIS A 58 8.09 -4.91 -15.63
N ARG A 59 7.16 -4.30 -16.34
CA ARG A 59 5.85 -4.93 -16.63
C ARG A 59 5.97 -6.26 -17.37
N ALA A 60 7.00 -6.44 -18.15
CA ALA A 60 7.25 -7.71 -18.85
C ALA A 60 7.54 -8.88 -17.89
N ASP A 61 7.90 -8.60 -16.66
CA ASP A 61 8.14 -9.63 -15.62
C ASP A 61 6.84 -10.22 -15.09
N ILE A 62 5.69 -9.59 -15.35
CA ILE A 62 4.40 -10.12 -14.95
C ILE A 62 4.06 -11.32 -15.86
N LYS A 63 4.17 -12.54 -15.30
CA LYS A 63 3.93 -13.77 -16.07
C LYS A 63 2.45 -14.08 -16.22
N ASN A 64 1.64 -13.71 -15.24
CA ASN A 64 0.22 -13.96 -15.20
C ASN A 64 -0.50 -12.64 -14.83
N PRO A 65 -1.47 -12.17 -15.65
CA PRO A 65 -2.22 -10.94 -15.34
C PRO A 65 -2.86 -10.93 -13.96
N SER A 66 -3.19 -12.09 -13.39
CA SER A 66 -3.74 -12.20 -12.03
C SER A 66 -2.77 -11.75 -10.95
N ASN A 67 -1.47 -11.66 -11.24
CA ASN A 67 -0.44 -11.30 -10.29
C ASN A 67 -0.15 -9.79 -10.23
N ILE A 68 -0.91 -8.98 -10.96
CA ILE A 68 -0.69 -7.52 -11.03
C ILE A 68 -0.69 -6.86 -9.65
N LYS A 69 -1.63 -7.21 -8.79
CA LYS A 69 -1.74 -6.65 -7.45
C LYS A 69 -0.50 -6.96 -6.60
N ALA A 70 -0.06 -8.21 -6.58
CA ALA A 70 1.14 -8.62 -5.86
C ALA A 70 2.40 -7.95 -6.44
N PHE A 71 2.49 -7.84 -7.76
CA PHE A 71 3.59 -7.19 -8.45
C PHE A 71 3.70 -5.71 -8.04
N LEU A 72 2.59 -4.96 -8.14
CA LEU A 72 2.57 -3.54 -7.79
C LEU A 72 2.81 -3.32 -6.29
N SER A 73 2.25 -4.17 -5.44
CA SER A 73 2.47 -4.11 -3.98
C SER A 73 3.95 -4.28 -3.63
N SER A 74 4.63 -5.24 -4.25
CA SER A 74 6.05 -5.48 -4.04
C SER A 74 6.91 -4.30 -4.48
N ILE A 75 6.60 -3.72 -5.64
CA ILE A 75 7.33 -2.56 -6.15
C ILE A 75 7.13 -1.35 -5.23
N ALA A 76 5.89 -1.09 -4.81
CA ALA A 76 5.59 0.01 -3.89
C ALA A 76 6.37 -0.12 -2.58
N ARG A 77 6.32 -1.30 -1.96
CA ARG A 77 7.04 -1.58 -0.72
C ARG A 77 8.55 -1.43 -0.90
N ASN A 78 9.11 -2.04 -1.92
CA ASN A 78 10.56 -2.01 -2.16
C ASN A 78 11.04 -0.59 -2.47
N THR A 79 10.27 0.18 -3.23
CA THR A 79 10.61 1.58 -3.54
C THR A 79 10.57 2.43 -2.28
N ALA A 80 9.59 2.22 -1.40
CA ALA A 80 9.51 2.92 -0.12
C ALA A 80 10.69 2.57 0.79
N LEU A 81 11.05 1.30 0.88
CA LEU A 81 12.21 0.86 1.67
C LEU A 81 13.52 1.41 1.14
N ASP A 82 13.70 1.45 -0.18
CA ASP A 82 14.88 2.05 -0.80
C ASP A 82 14.96 3.55 -0.51
N PHE A 83 13.84 4.25 -0.54
CA PHE A 83 13.75 5.66 -0.19
C PHE A 83 14.21 5.91 1.25
N ILE A 84 13.70 5.13 2.19
CA ILE A 84 14.08 5.22 3.61
C ILE A 84 15.57 4.97 3.79
N LYS A 85 16.11 3.95 3.12
CA LYS A 85 17.52 3.60 3.18
C LYS A 85 18.40 4.74 2.69
N LYS A 86 18.07 5.34 1.54
CA LYS A 86 18.80 6.49 0.99
C LYS A 86 18.72 7.70 1.92
N SER A 87 17.57 7.93 2.56
CA SER A 87 17.39 9.03 3.51
C SER A 87 18.25 8.88 4.74
N LYS A 88 18.43 7.64 5.24
CA LYS A 88 19.31 7.35 6.39
C LYS A 88 20.80 7.50 6.06
N GLU A 89 21.16 7.32 4.81
CA GLU A 89 22.55 7.52 4.35
C GLU A 89 22.93 9.00 4.26
N THR A 90 21.95 9.90 4.30
CA THR A 90 22.17 11.35 4.32
C THR A 90 22.24 11.81 5.78
N PRO A 91 23.41 12.30 6.29
CA PRO A 91 23.53 12.68 7.69
C PRO A 91 22.84 14.02 7.95
N THR A 92 21.57 13.98 8.30
CA THR A 92 20.84 15.13 8.83
C THR A 92 19.95 14.67 9.97
N ASP A 93 20.14 15.27 11.13
CA ASP A 93 19.35 15.02 12.34
C ASP A 93 17.84 15.25 12.12
N LEU A 94 17.48 15.90 11.02
CA LEU A 94 16.09 16.19 10.65
C LEU A 94 15.35 14.99 10.06
N ILE A 95 16.08 13.97 9.59
CA ILE A 95 15.48 12.80 8.94
C ILE A 95 14.87 11.84 9.96
N ASP A 96 15.49 11.72 11.13
CA ASP A 96 14.96 10.85 12.20
C ASP A 96 13.62 11.38 12.75
N ASP A 97 13.44 12.72 12.79
CA ASP A 97 12.17 13.33 13.17
C ASP A 97 11.10 13.18 12.09
N MET A 98 11.49 13.07 10.80
CA MET A 98 10.56 12.91 9.68
C MET A 98 10.02 11.50 9.54
N TYR A 99 10.81 10.48 9.91
CA TYR A 99 10.46 9.07 9.72
C TYR A 99 10.39 8.29 11.03
N GLY A 100 10.61 8.95 12.15
CA GLY A 100 10.83 8.31 13.45
C GLY A 100 9.58 7.85 14.19
N SER A 101 8.39 8.18 13.75
CA SER A 101 7.19 7.67 14.39
C SER A 101 6.30 6.97 13.39
N THR A 102 6.03 5.72 13.69
CA THR A 102 5.01 4.91 13.01
C THR A 102 3.60 5.49 13.19
N ASP A 103 3.47 6.57 13.93
CA ASP A 103 2.18 7.16 14.30
C ASP A 103 1.73 8.29 13.36
N GLN A 104 2.61 8.76 12.47
CA GLN A 104 2.27 9.82 11.52
C GLN A 104 1.98 9.25 10.14
N TYR A 105 0.84 8.60 10.04
CA TYR A 105 0.35 8.14 8.76
C TYR A 105 -0.29 9.28 7.98
N ASN A 106 -0.47 9.06 6.69
CA ASN A 106 -1.10 10.03 5.82
C ASN A 106 -2.59 10.26 6.19
N VAL A 107 -3.22 11.18 5.48
CA VAL A 107 -4.62 11.57 5.72
C VAL A 107 -5.57 10.38 5.66
N MET A 108 -5.31 9.40 4.80
CA MET A 108 -6.13 8.19 4.69
C MET A 108 -6.18 7.38 5.97
N LEU A 109 -5.04 7.22 6.64
CA LEU A 109 -4.94 6.48 7.89
C LEU A 109 -5.46 7.31 9.06
N ASN A 110 -5.25 8.62 9.05
CA ASN A 110 -5.65 9.53 10.13
C ASN A 110 -7.16 9.59 10.35
N LEU A 111 -7.96 9.24 9.35
CA LEU A 111 -9.42 9.23 9.49
C LEU A 111 -9.90 8.22 10.52
N LEU A 112 -9.20 7.12 10.71
CA LEU A 112 -9.58 6.07 11.65
C LEU A 112 -8.73 6.05 12.92
N GLU A 113 -7.67 6.85 12.96
CA GLU A 113 -6.72 6.88 14.06
C GLU A 113 -7.34 7.09 15.46
N PRO A 114 -8.33 7.97 15.63
CA PRO A 114 -8.93 8.14 16.96
C PRO A 114 -9.74 6.92 17.42
N LEU A 115 -10.15 6.05 16.49
CA LEU A 115 -11.04 4.93 16.76
C LEU A 115 -10.31 3.58 16.81
N LEU A 116 -9.24 3.46 16.02
CA LEU A 116 -8.55 2.19 15.81
C LEU A 116 -7.06 2.32 16.11
N THR A 117 -6.46 1.23 16.57
CA THR A 117 -5.00 1.13 16.66
C THR A 117 -4.40 1.05 15.26
N ASN A 118 -3.09 1.27 15.14
CA ASN A 118 -2.39 1.18 13.85
C ASN A 118 -2.59 -0.19 13.17
N LYS A 119 -2.45 -1.27 13.92
CA LYS A 119 -2.66 -2.62 13.38
C LYS A 119 -4.09 -2.85 12.91
N GLU A 120 -5.06 -2.38 13.69
CA GLU A 120 -6.47 -2.46 13.33
C GLU A 120 -6.75 -1.68 12.05
N THR A 121 -6.19 -0.48 11.91
CA THR A 121 -6.34 0.35 10.72
C THR A 121 -5.76 -0.34 9.49
N ILE A 122 -4.53 -0.83 9.58
CA ILE A 122 -3.84 -1.49 8.46
C ILE A 122 -4.62 -2.73 7.99
N VAL A 123 -4.99 -3.60 8.91
CA VAL A 123 -5.73 -4.83 8.58
C VAL A 123 -7.11 -4.49 7.99
N THR A 124 -7.78 -3.48 8.53
CA THR A 124 -9.09 -3.05 8.03
C THR A 124 -9.00 -2.52 6.60
N TYR A 125 -8.01 -1.68 6.30
CA TYR A 125 -7.81 -1.17 4.93
C TYR A 125 -7.53 -2.30 3.95
N TYR A 126 -6.60 -3.20 4.28
CA TYR A 126 -6.30 -4.31 3.39
C TYR A 126 -7.52 -5.19 3.13
N ARG A 127 -8.26 -5.51 4.18
CA ARG A 127 -9.39 -6.43 4.04
C ARG A 127 -10.63 -5.79 3.45
N ALA A 128 -11.04 -4.63 3.97
CA ALA A 128 -12.30 -3.99 3.60
C ALA A 128 -12.19 -3.09 2.38
N VAL A 129 -11.11 -2.32 2.25
CA VAL A 129 -10.97 -1.35 1.16
C VAL A 129 -10.30 -1.98 -0.06
N PHE A 130 -9.21 -2.72 0.15
CA PHE A 130 -8.42 -3.28 -0.95
C PHE A 130 -8.73 -4.75 -1.25
N SER A 131 -9.66 -5.35 -0.53
CA SER A 131 -10.13 -6.72 -0.78
C SER A 131 -9.04 -7.79 -0.74
N TYR A 132 -8.07 -7.63 0.14
CA TYR A 132 -7.01 -8.62 0.32
C TYR A 132 -7.57 -9.89 0.96
N SER A 133 -7.11 -11.03 0.49
CA SER A 133 -7.33 -12.30 1.19
C SER A 133 -6.50 -12.34 2.47
N TRP A 134 -6.84 -13.23 3.39
CA TRP A 134 -6.07 -13.39 4.62
C TRP A 134 -4.62 -13.79 4.33
N LYS A 135 -4.40 -14.63 3.33
CA LYS A 135 -3.04 -15.01 2.90
C LYS A 135 -2.24 -13.82 2.38
N GLU A 136 -2.89 -12.95 1.61
CA GLU A 136 -2.25 -11.72 1.11
C GLU A 136 -1.91 -10.77 2.25
N ILE A 137 -2.78 -10.64 3.25
CA ILE A 137 -2.52 -9.81 4.44
C ILE A 137 -1.32 -10.35 5.22
N VAL A 138 -1.24 -11.67 5.42
CA VAL A 138 -0.09 -12.30 6.08
C VAL A 138 1.20 -11.99 5.30
N ALA A 139 1.18 -12.13 3.98
CA ALA A 139 2.35 -11.86 3.14
C ALA A 139 2.81 -10.40 3.23
N GLU A 140 1.87 -9.45 3.28
CA GLU A 140 2.19 -8.02 3.31
C GLU A 140 2.61 -7.52 4.70
N THR A 141 1.98 -8.02 5.76
CA THR A 141 2.15 -7.47 7.11
C THR A 141 3.01 -8.33 8.02
N GLY A 142 3.18 -9.61 7.71
CA GLY A 142 3.83 -10.57 8.61
C GLY A 142 2.97 -10.97 9.81
N ILE A 143 1.74 -10.46 9.91
CA ILE A 143 0.83 -10.81 11.01
C ILE A 143 0.24 -12.19 10.73
N PRO A 144 0.29 -13.15 11.68
CA PRO A 144 -0.31 -14.46 11.48
C PRO A 144 -1.81 -14.37 11.20
N GLU A 145 -2.34 -15.28 10.39
CA GLU A 145 -3.74 -15.22 9.95
C GLU A 145 -4.74 -15.16 11.10
N SER A 146 -4.57 -16.00 12.12
CA SER A 146 -5.47 -16.00 13.29
C SER A 146 -5.46 -14.66 14.02
N THR A 147 -4.29 -14.05 14.15
CA THR A 147 -4.12 -12.74 14.75
C THR A 147 -4.76 -11.65 13.89
N ALA A 148 -4.55 -11.70 12.57
CA ALA A 148 -5.15 -10.74 11.63
C ALA A 148 -6.68 -10.81 11.67
N ARG A 149 -7.26 -12.00 11.72
CA ARG A 149 -8.72 -12.19 11.86
C ARG A 149 -9.24 -11.60 13.16
N ALA A 150 -8.55 -11.81 14.25
CA ALA A 150 -8.92 -11.26 15.57
C ALA A 150 -8.84 -9.74 15.59
N ILE A 151 -7.77 -9.17 15.00
CA ILE A 151 -7.58 -7.72 14.84
C ILE A 151 -8.74 -7.11 14.04
N TYR A 152 -9.10 -7.75 12.94
CA TYR A 152 -10.19 -7.28 12.08
C TYR A 152 -11.55 -7.34 12.79
N ALA A 153 -11.80 -8.41 13.53
CA ALA A 153 -13.03 -8.54 14.33
C ALA A 153 -13.13 -7.44 15.39
N SER A 154 -12.04 -7.15 16.09
CA SER A 154 -11.96 -6.06 17.05
C SER A 154 -12.23 -4.69 16.40
N ALA A 155 -11.61 -4.44 15.25
CA ALA A 155 -11.80 -3.20 14.50
C ALA A 155 -13.26 -3.02 14.08
N LYS A 156 -13.89 -4.07 13.55
CA LYS A 156 -15.31 -4.01 13.15
C LYS A 156 -16.22 -3.69 14.33
N GLU A 157 -15.95 -4.28 15.48
CA GLU A 157 -16.75 -4.03 16.69
C GLU A 157 -16.62 -2.58 17.15
N LYS A 158 -15.42 -2.03 17.17
CA LYS A 158 -15.19 -0.63 17.52
C LYS A 158 -15.91 0.32 16.55
N LEU A 159 -15.78 0.08 15.25
CA LEU A 159 -16.43 0.89 14.23
C LEU A 159 -17.96 0.80 14.33
N ARG A 160 -18.49 -0.39 14.61
CA ARG A 160 -19.94 -0.59 14.79
C ARG A 160 -20.47 0.24 15.95
N ARG A 161 -19.74 0.32 17.05
CA ARG A 161 -20.14 1.11 18.23
C ARG A 161 -20.12 2.61 17.93
N GLU A 162 -19.12 3.09 17.24
CA GLU A 162 -18.91 4.52 17.01
C GLU A 162 -19.76 5.09 15.88
N LEU A 163 -20.14 4.26 14.92
CA LEU A 163 -20.90 4.69 13.73
C LEU A 163 -22.42 4.46 13.87
N ARG A 164 -22.89 4.15 15.05
CA ARG A 164 -24.34 4.04 15.32
C ARG A 164 -25.02 5.38 15.42
#